data_8504dbf784041cac3e07fcd912b61ef3
#
_entry.id   8504dbf784041cac3e07fcd912b61ef3
#
_cell.length_a   1.000
_cell.length_b   1.000
_cell.length_c   1.000
_cell.angle_alpha   90.00
_cell.angle_beta   90.00
_cell.angle_gamma   90.00
#
_symmetry.space_group_name_H-M   'P 1'
#
loop_
_entity.id
_entity.type
_entity.pdbx_description
1 polymer ?
#
loop_
_entity_poly.entity_id
_entity_poly.type
_entity_poly.pdbx_seq_one_letter_code
_entity_poly.pdbx_strand_id
1 'polypeptide(L)'
;MNFEPFSDSIINDIILLVRNLNFMADEYKRITPEEALKQCNQENKGKLKIFIGYAPGVGKTYSMLNEGNRRATRGKDIVIGYVESHQREETISQIGELEIIPRKKIEYNNVVMEEMDTEAILARKPQTVLVDELAHTNVPGSKNQKRYEDVEEILCKGINVVTTLNIQHMESLNDVIRQITGIAVRETIPDYIVEQADEVVVVDITPDALQNRLKRGNIYNLEKVPQALKNFFRKGNLNALRELALRQTAEEVDEDLEEYMKEHGIKENWQIVERVMVCISPSPSAKKLIRRGARIARRYKCEWLVVSVDCTNRLAPKTTPKQMEMLENYNKLAKQLGADVVTLTGKSISGQLANFAHERHITQIIIGHSRRTKLQTLLRGSTVSKLLKQTKNIEVHVIPNE
;
A
#
# COMPACT_ATOMS: atom_id res chain seq x y z
N MET A 1 40.87 -33.38 -49.39
CA MET A 1 39.56 -33.14 -48.73
C MET A 1 39.38 -31.64 -48.66
N ASN A 2 38.58 -31.09 -49.56
CA ASN A 2 38.28 -29.66 -49.59
C ASN A 2 37.19 -29.38 -48.54
N PHE A 3 37.52 -28.57 -47.54
CA PHE A 3 36.54 -28.00 -46.61
C PHE A 3 35.85 -26.82 -47.32
N GLU A 4 34.60 -26.93 -47.65
CA GLU A 4 33.80 -25.76 -48.06
C GLU A 4 33.58 -24.84 -46.83
N PRO A 5 33.69 -23.54 -46.99
CA PRO A 5 33.40 -22.63 -45.90
C PRO A 5 31.91 -22.61 -45.59
N PHE A 6 31.56 -22.69 -44.31
CA PHE A 6 30.17 -22.53 -43.85
C PHE A 6 29.59 -21.21 -44.38
N SER A 7 28.38 -21.24 -44.89
CA SER A 7 27.74 -20.08 -45.47
C SER A 7 27.54 -19.00 -44.39
N ASP A 8 27.73 -17.74 -44.75
CA ASP A 8 27.54 -16.57 -43.88
C ASP A 8 26.16 -16.52 -43.17
N SER A 9 25.17 -17.20 -43.74
CA SER A 9 23.84 -17.40 -43.15
C SER A 9 23.87 -18.20 -41.85
N ILE A 10 24.63 -19.32 -41.82
CA ILE A 10 24.73 -20.18 -40.62
C ILE A 10 25.49 -19.47 -39.50
N ILE A 11 26.52 -18.67 -39.84
CA ILE A 11 27.29 -17.88 -38.89
C ILE A 11 26.40 -16.79 -38.26
N ASN A 12 25.57 -16.12 -39.07
CA ASN A 12 24.64 -15.11 -38.58
C ASN A 12 23.54 -15.70 -37.68
N ASP A 13 23.02 -16.89 -38.02
CA ASP A 13 22.02 -17.58 -37.19
C ASP A 13 22.60 -18.04 -35.86
N ILE A 14 23.86 -18.53 -35.84
CA ILE A 14 24.58 -18.86 -34.59
C ILE A 14 24.86 -17.61 -33.76
N ILE A 15 25.24 -16.50 -34.37
CA ILE A 15 25.45 -15.22 -33.65
C ILE A 15 24.13 -14.70 -33.08
N LEU A 16 23.00 -14.85 -33.80
CA LEU A 16 21.66 -14.48 -33.30
C LEU A 16 21.23 -15.38 -32.14
N LEU A 17 21.51 -16.68 -32.22
CA LEU A 17 21.21 -17.66 -31.18
C LEU A 17 22.05 -17.40 -29.91
N VAL A 18 23.34 -17.09 -30.04
CA VAL A 18 24.25 -16.75 -28.93
C VAL A 18 23.87 -15.40 -28.31
N ARG A 19 23.43 -14.41 -29.11
CA ARG A 19 22.88 -13.14 -28.59
C ARG A 19 21.59 -13.35 -27.83
N ASN A 20 20.68 -14.20 -28.32
CA ASN A 20 19.43 -14.53 -27.61
C ASN A 20 19.68 -15.34 -26.34
N LEU A 21 20.66 -16.26 -26.34
CA LEU A 21 21.07 -17.00 -25.13
C LEU A 21 21.75 -16.09 -24.09
N ASN A 22 22.56 -15.13 -24.50
CA ASN A 22 23.13 -14.13 -23.60
C ASN A 22 22.05 -13.15 -23.09
N PHE A 23 21.03 -12.81 -23.90
CA PHE A 23 19.91 -11.99 -23.47
C PHE A 23 19.01 -12.72 -22.44
N MET A 24 18.83 -14.05 -22.58
CA MET A 24 18.13 -14.87 -21.58
C MET A 24 18.98 -15.13 -20.31
N ALA A 25 20.31 -15.13 -20.42
CA ALA A 25 21.19 -15.31 -19.25
C ALA A 25 21.29 -14.04 -18.36
N ASP A 26 21.04 -12.86 -18.91
CA ASP A 26 20.98 -11.60 -18.16
C ASP A 26 19.66 -11.40 -17.39
N GLU A 27 18.60 -12.16 -17.69
CA GLU A 27 17.32 -12.12 -16.98
C GLU A 27 17.29 -12.94 -15.67
N TYR A 28 18.25 -13.86 -15.47
CA TYR A 28 18.39 -14.54 -14.17
C TYR A 28 19.33 -13.76 -13.27
N LYS A 29 18.81 -12.72 -12.63
CA LYS A 29 19.48 -12.04 -11.52
C LYS A 29 19.78 -13.09 -10.45
N ARG A 30 21.06 -13.51 -10.33
CA ARG A 30 21.46 -14.42 -9.24
C ARG A 30 21.18 -13.75 -7.92
N ILE A 31 20.22 -14.31 -7.19
CA ILE A 31 19.88 -13.90 -5.83
C ILE A 31 21.14 -14.00 -4.99
N THR A 32 21.49 -12.97 -4.23
CA THR A 32 22.63 -13.01 -3.32
C THR A 32 22.39 -14.07 -2.23
N PRO A 33 23.43 -14.67 -1.63
CA PRO A 33 23.24 -15.62 -0.53
C PRO A 33 22.41 -15.04 0.63
N GLU A 34 22.48 -13.74 0.86
CA GLU A 34 21.70 -13.02 1.87
C GLU A 34 20.21 -12.87 1.48
N GLU A 35 19.94 -12.59 0.20
CA GLU A 35 18.57 -12.58 -0.35
C GLU A 35 17.97 -13.98 -0.35
N ALA A 36 18.73 -15.01 -0.74
CA ALA A 36 18.29 -16.41 -0.66
C ALA A 36 18.01 -16.86 0.79
N LEU A 37 18.84 -16.44 1.75
CA LEU A 37 18.61 -16.73 3.17
C LEU A 37 17.37 -16.01 3.70
N LYS A 38 17.11 -14.80 3.23
CA LYS A 38 15.93 -14.02 3.57
C LYS A 38 14.67 -14.65 3.00
N GLN A 39 14.71 -15.14 1.76
CA GLN A 39 13.60 -15.90 1.14
C GLN A 39 13.34 -17.23 1.86
N CYS A 40 14.39 -18.02 2.17
CA CYS A 40 14.24 -19.26 2.94
C CYS A 40 13.68 -19.02 4.35
N ASN A 41 14.02 -17.91 4.99
CA ASN A 41 13.46 -17.55 6.29
C ASN A 41 12.00 -17.07 6.17
N GLN A 42 11.62 -16.42 5.07
CA GLN A 42 10.24 -16.05 4.78
C GLN A 42 9.38 -17.26 4.41
N GLU A 43 9.89 -18.22 3.63
CA GLU A 43 9.19 -19.46 3.27
C GLU A 43 8.84 -20.35 4.48
N ASN A 44 9.62 -20.28 5.55
CA ASN A 44 9.38 -21.02 6.80
C ASN A 44 8.53 -20.24 7.83
N LYS A 45 8.21 -18.99 7.60
CA LYS A 45 7.38 -18.16 8.48
C LYS A 45 5.91 -18.49 8.23
N GLY A 46 5.11 -18.50 9.29
CA GLY A 46 3.65 -18.59 9.18
C GLY A 46 3.08 -17.35 8.48
N LYS A 47 1.91 -17.50 7.86
CA LYS A 47 1.22 -16.42 7.16
C LYS A 47 0.34 -15.63 8.11
N LEU A 48 0.36 -14.32 7.97
CA LEU A 48 -0.47 -13.38 8.74
C LEU A 48 -1.65 -12.88 7.90
N LYS A 49 -2.88 -13.10 8.41
CA LYS A 49 -4.09 -12.50 7.84
C LYS A 49 -4.76 -11.60 8.85
N ILE A 50 -5.06 -10.36 8.46
CA ILE A 50 -5.67 -9.34 9.32
C ILE A 50 -7.08 -8.99 8.81
N PHE A 51 -8.09 -9.14 9.67
CA PHE A 51 -9.40 -8.53 9.46
C PHE A 51 -9.41 -7.12 10.05
N ILE A 52 -9.35 -6.10 9.19
CA ILE A 52 -9.33 -4.70 9.61
C ILE A 52 -10.75 -4.10 9.54
N GLY A 53 -11.06 -3.21 10.48
CA GLY A 53 -12.33 -2.48 10.46
C GLY A 53 -12.18 -1.09 11.04
N TYR A 54 -13.10 -0.19 10.66
CA TYR A 54 -13.02 1.21 11.04
C TYR A 54 -13.53 1.51 12.46
N ALA A 55 -14.24 0.57 13.11
CA ALA A 55 -14.77 0.75 14.46
C ALA A 55 -15.06 -0.60 15.16
N PRO A 56 -15.24 -0.61 16.50
CA PRO A 56 -15.78 -1.74 17.22
C PRO A 56 -17.21 -2.06 16.74
N GLY A 57 -17.54 -3.36 16.62
CA GLY A 57 -18.88 -3.83 16.25
C GLY A 57 -19.15 -3.95 14.76
N VAL A 58 -18.19 -3.67 13.87
CA VAL A 58 -18.35 -3.89 12.41
C VAL A 58 -18.43 -5.37 12.04
N GLY A 59 -17.96 -6.30 12.89
CA GLY A 59 -18.08 -7.75 12.68
C GLY A 59 -16.76 -8.47 12.41
N LYS A 60 -15.60 -7.89 12.72
CA LYS A 60 -14.27 -8.48 12.50
C LYS A 60 -14.13 -9.86 13.15
N THR A 61 -14.35 -9.94 14.47
CA THR A 61 -14.27 -11.20 15.24
C THR A 61 -15.21 -12.26 14.69
N TYR A 62 -16.43 -11.86 14.30
CA TYR A 62 -17.38 -12.74 13.62
C TYR A 62 -16.83 -13.30 12.32
N SER A 63 -16.26 -12.42 11.46
CA SER A 63 -15.68 -12.82 10.17
C SER A 63 -14.47 -13.74 10.35
N MET A 64 -13.60 -13.45 11.31
CA MET A 64 -12.45 -14.28 11.66
C MET A 64 -12.90 -15.70 12.11
N LEU A 65 -13.86 -15.79 13.02
CA LEU A 65 -14.39 -17.07 13.50
C LEU A 65 -15.10 -17.85 12.40
N ASN A 66 -15.91 -17.17 11.56
CA ASN A 66 -16.57 -17.79 10.41
C ASN A 66 -15.55 -18.39 9.44
N GLU A 67 -14.45 -17.66 9.14
CA GLU A 67 -13.39 -18.21 8.30
C GLU A 67 -12.71 -19.41 8.98
N GLY A 68 -12.43 -19.34 10.28
CA GLY A 68 -11.89 -20.44 11.05
C GLY A 68 -12.75 -21.71 10.93
N ASN A 69 -14.04 -21.58 11.14
CA ASN A 69 -14.99 -22.70 10.99
C ASN A 69 -15.01 -23.27 9.57
N ARG A 70 -15.03 -22.40 8.54
CA ARG A 70 -14.98 -22.85 7.15
C ARG A 70 -13.68 -23.58 6.78
N ARG A 71 -12.55 -23.19 7.37
CA ARG A 71 -11.26 -23.88 7.17
C ARG A 71 -11.25 -25.23 7.95
N ALA A 72 -11.75 -25.24 9.19
CA ALA A 72 -11.88 -26.47 10.00
C ALA A 72 -12.77 -27.51 9.31
N THR A 73 -13.91 -27.11 8.74
CA THR A 73 -14.81 -27.98 7.95
C THR A 73 -14.09 -28.60 6.74
N ARG A 74 -13.05 -27.98 6.22
CA ARG A 74 -12.19 -28.50 5.14
C ARG A 74 -11.01 -29.35 5.65
N GLY A 75 -11.02 -29.73 6.92
CA GLY A 75 -10.00 -30.57 7.54
C GLY A 75 -8.70 -29.85 7.88
N LYS A 76 -8.71 -28.52 8.00
CA LYS A 76 -7.53 -27.76 8.45
C LYS A 76 -7.46 -27.75 9.98
N ASP A 77 -6.26 -27.89 10.53
CA ASP A 77 -6.01 -27.84 11.97
C ASP A 77 -5.99 -26.38 12.45
N ILE A 78 -7.09 -25.95 13.08
CA ILE A 78 -7.32 -24.57 13.50
C ILE A 78 -7.72 -24.53 14.96
N VAL A 79 -7.10 -23.64 15.71
CA VAL A 79 -7.43 -23.40 17.11
C VAL A 79 -7.71 -21.92 17.37
N ILE A 80 -8.44 -21.63 18.43
CA ILE A 80 -8.61 -20.28 18.96
C ILE A 80 -7.55 -20.11 20.05
N GLY A 81 -6.60 -19.19 19.81
CA GLY A 81 -5.62 -18.77 20.80
C GLY A 81 -6.16 -17.72 21.75
N TYR A 82 -6.90 -16.75 21.19
CA TYR A 82 -7.59 -15.73 21.96
C TYR A 82 -8.79 -15.19 21.21
N VAL A 83 -9.91 -15.05 21.89
CA VAL A 83 -11.11 -14.38 21.36
C VAL A 83 -11.81 -13.62 22.48
N GLU A 84 -12.20 -12.36 22.18
CA GLU A 84 -12.98 -11.56 23.12
C GLU A 84 -14.44 -11.48 22.61
N SER A 85 -15.30 -12.26 23.24
CA SER A 85 -16.69 -12.35 22.84
C SER A 85 -17.53 -11.14 23.30
N HIS A 86 -17.05 -10.41 24.33
CA HIS A 86 -17.80 -9.33 25.00
C HIS A 86 -19.24 -9.75 25.37
N GLN A 87 -19.47 -11.02 25.64
CA GLN A 87 -20.79 -11.63 25.92
C GLN A 87 -21.80 -11.46 24.78
N ARG A 88 -21.34 -11.31 23.53
CA ARG A 88 -22.22 -11.22 22.35
C ARG A 88 -22.59 -12.62 21.89
N GLU A 89 -23.89 -12.94 21.96
CA GLU A 89 -24.41 -14.27 21.57
C GLU A 89 -24.03 -14.63 20.12
N GLU A 90 -24.10 -13.68 19.18
CA GLU A 90 -23.70 -13.88 17.80
C GLU A 90 -22.23 -14.29 17.65
N THR A 91 -21.34 -13.71 18.45
CA THR A 91 -19.89 -14.06 18.45
C THR A 91 -19.65 -15.39 19.11
N ILE A 92 -20.33 -15.66 20.23
CA ILE A 92 -20.22 -16.93 20.95
C ILE A 92 -20.70 -18.09 20.08
N SER A 93 -21.82 -17.93 19.37
CA SER A 93 -22.33 -18.97 18.46
C SER A 93 -21.34 -19.27 17.30
N GLN A 94 -20.50 -18.31 16.91
CA GLN A 94 -19.50 -18.49 15.86
C GLN A 94 -18.24 -19.22 16.36
N ILE A 95 -18.02 -19.40 17.66
CA ILE A 95 -16.95 -20.25 18.18
C ILE A 95 -17.14 -21.68 17.67
N GLY A 96 -18.39 -22.16 17.63
CA GLY A 96 -18.74 -23.48 17.09
C GLY A 96 -18.00 -24.61 17.83
N GLU A 97 -17.40 -25.52 17.05
CA GLU A 97 -16.63 -26.68 17.55
C GLU A 97 -15.12 -26.43 17.50
N LEU A 98 -14.67 -25.19 17.29
CA LEU A 98 -13.24 -24.89 17.26
C LEU A 98 -12.61 -25.12 18.62
N GLU A 99 -11.46 -25.81 18.64
CA GLU A 99 -10.64 -25.99 19.83
C GLU A 99 -10.18 -24.63 20.38
N ILE A 100 -10.37 -24.41 21.68
CA ILE A 100 -9.91 -23.19 22.36
C ILE A 100 -8.72 -23.56 23.24
N ILE A 101 -7.60 -22.89 23.03
CA ILE A 101 -6.46 -22.96 23.94
C ILE A 101 -6.81 -22.25 25.25
N PRO A 102 -6.71 -22.88 26.40
CA PRO A 102 -6.99 -22.22 27.68
C PRO A 102 -6.12 -20.98 27.88
N ARG A 103 -6.72 -19.93 28.43
CA ARG A 103 -6.01 -18.69 28.73
C ARG A 103 -5.06 -18.87 29.90
N LYS A 104 -3.90 -18.22 29.85
CA LYS A 104 -2.94 -18.15 30.96
C LYS A 104 -3.46 -17.21 32.04
N LYS A 105 -3.46 -17.61 33.29
CA LYS A 105 -3.82 -16.78 34.44
C LYS A 105 -2.59 -16.06 34.97
N ILE A 106 -2.65 -14.74 35.06
CA ILE A 106 -1.57 -13.88 35.57
C ILE A 106 -2.11 -13.09 36.75
N GLU A 107 -1.43 -13.19 37.89
CA GLU A 107 -1.77 -12.41 39.08
C GLU A 107 -1.08 -11.03 39.00
N TYR A 108 -1.87 -9.95 38.97
CA TYR A 108 -1.36 -8.60 38.97
C TYR A 108 -2.20 -7.71 39.93
N ASN A 109 -1.54 -7.05 40.87
CA ASN A 109 -2.18 -6.21 41.90
C ASN A 109 -3.32 -6.93 42.66
N ASN A 110 -3.11 -8.18 43.04
CA ASN A 110 -4.08 -9.06 43.72
C ASN A 110 -5.35 -9.36 42.92
N VAL A 111 -5.30 -9.17 41.60
CA VAL A 111 -6.35 -9.56 40.68
C VAL A 111 -5.82 -10.59 39.69
N VAL A 112 -6.54 -11.71 39.54
CA VAL A 112 -6.21 -12.70 38.50
C VAL A 112 -6.79 -12.24 37.17
N MET A 113 -5.91 -11.99 36.23
CA MET A 113 -6.26 -11.60 34.86
C MET A 113 -5.94 -12.76 33.91
N GLU A 114 -6.63 -12.80 32.75
CA GLU A 114 -6.48 -13.85 31.77
C GLU A 114 -5.87 -13.28 30.48
N GLU A 115 -4.82 -13.93 30.00
CA GLU A 115 -4.14 -13.58 28.74
C GLU A 115 -4.02 -14.79 27.81
N MET A 116 -3.70 -14.52 26.54
CA MET A 116 -3.35 -15.56 25.57
C MET A 116 -2.15 -16.38 26.07
N ASP A 117 -2.26 -17.70 26.00
CA ASP A 117 -1.14 -18.61 26.33
C ASP A 117 -0.35 -18.95 25.07
N THR A 118 0.62 -18.09 24.73
CA THR A 118 1.50 -18.26 23.57
C THR A 118 2.31 -19.56 23.66
N GLU A 119 2.77 -19.94 24.87
CA GLU A 119 3.55 -21.16 25.08
C GLU A 119 2.70 -22.41 24.80
N ALA A 120 1.44 -22.43 25.25
CA ALA A 120 0.50 -23.49 24.96
C ALA A 120 0.17 -23.60 23.46
N ILE A 121 -0.01 -22.48 22.76
CA ILE A 121 -0.19 -22.46 21.30
C ILE A 121 1.01 -23.07 20.59
N LEU A 122 2.24 -22.65 20.97
CA LEU A 122 3.47 -23.17 20.38
C LEU A 122 3.69 -24.65 20.67
N ALA A 123 3.29 -25.16 21.86
CA ALA A 123 3.35 -26.57 22.23
C ALA A 123 2.33 -27.39 21.42
N ARG A 124 1.11 -26.89 21.21
CA ARG A 124 0.03 -27.53 20.44
C ARG A 124 0.36 -27.62 18.93
N LYS A 125 1.13 -26.66 18.39
CA LYS A 125 1.58 -26.59 16.99
C LYS A 125 0.42 -26.70 15.98
N PRO A 126 -0.63 -25.89 16.07
CA PRO A 126 -1.70 -25.91 15.09
C PRO A 126 -1.22 -25.41 13.72
N GLN A 127 -1.94 -25.74 12.65
CA GLN A 127 -1.67 -25.15 11.34
C GLN A 127 -2.00 -23.65 11.31
N THR A 128 -3.08 -23.25 12.00
CA THR A 128 -3.54 -21.86 12.08
C THR A 128 -4.11 -21.57 13.46
N VAL A 129 -3.79 -20.41 13.99
CA VAL A 129 -4.38 -19.91 15.24
C VAL A 129 -5.17 -18.61 14.99
N LEU A 130 -6.34 -18.50 15.62
CA LEU A 130 -7.17 -17.31 15.61
C LEU A 130 -6.86 -16.47 16.84
N VAL A 131 -6.46 -15.21 16.64
CA VAL A 131 -6.06 -14.28 17.71
C VAL A 131 -6.80 -12.96 17.52
N ASP A 132 -7.75 -12.68 18.39
CA ASP A 132 -8.51 -11.42 18.36
C ASP A 132 -7.73 -10.28 19.03
N GLU A 133 -8.06 -9.02 18.70
CA GLU A 133 -7.51 -7.79 19.28
C GLU A 133 -5.97 -7.68 19.22
N LEU A 134 -5.42 -7.64 18.00
CA LEU A 134 -3.96 -7.57 17.75
C LEU A 134 -3.25 -6.43 18.49
N ALA A 135 -3.93 -5.30 18.73
CA ALA A 135 -3.35 -4.12 19.39
C ALA A 135 -3.35 -4.17 20.92
N HIS A 136 -3.87 -5.27 21.50
CA HIS A 136 -3.97 -5.41 22.96
C HIS A 136 -2.62 -5.25 23.66
N THR A 137 -2.65 -4.59 24.82
CA THR A 137 -1.49 -4.50 25.72
C THR A 137 -1.61 -5.57 26.79
N ASN A 138 -0.73 -6.55 26.76
CA ASN A 138 -0.73 -7.69 27.67
C ASN A 138 -0.58 -7.25 29.13
N VAL A 139 -1.11 -8.04 30.03
CA VAL A 139 -1.01 -7.82 31.49
C VAL A 139 0.46 -7.77 31.91
N PRO A 140 0.88 -6.81 32.74
CA PRO A 140 2.23 -6.76 33.28
C PRO A 140 2.62 -8.08 33.95
N GLY A 141 3.77 -8.63 33.57
CA GLY A 141 4.22 -9.96 33.95
C GLY A 141 4.06 -11.01 32.84
N SER A 142 3.42 -10.65 31.74
CA SER A 142 3.46 -11.43 30.49
C SER A 142 4.86 -11.42 29.89
N LYS A 143 5.18 -12.45 29.08
CA LYS A 143 6.48 -12.55 28.39
C LYS A 143 6.69 -11.36 27.44
N ASN A 144 5.71 -11.07 26.62
CA ASN A 144 5.70 -9.96 25.69
C ASN A 144 4.77 -8.84 26.20
N GLN A 145 5.09 -7.59 25.91
CA GLN A 145 4.28 -6.45 26.36
C GLN A 145 3.02 -6.25 25.48
N LYS A 146 3.09 -6.67 24.23
CA LYS A 146 2.03 -6.47 23.25
C LYS A 146 1.65 -7.78 22.61
N ARG A 147 0.37 -7.93 22.27
CA ARG A 147 -0.16 -9.12 21.60
C ARG A 147 0.41 -9.30 20.20
N TYR A 148 0.73 -8.24 19.49
CA TYR A 148 1.37 -8.37 18.19
C TYR A 148 2.77 -9.01 18.29
N GLU A 149 3.51 -8.79 19.40
CA GLU A 149 4.82 -9.46 19.64
C GLU A 149 4.64 -10.97 19.86
N ASP A 150 3.56 -11.39 20.54
CA ASP A 150 3.19 -12.80 20.64
C ASP A 150 2.85 -13.39 19.28
N VAL A 151 2.11 -12.64 18.45
CA VAL A 151 1.77 -13.04 17.08
C VAL A 151 3.02 -13.20 16.22
N GLU A 152 3.98 -12.28 16.31
CA GLU A 152 5.26 -12.40 15.60
C GLU A 152 6.03 -13.67 16.04
N GLU A 153 6.03 -13.98 17.33
CA GLU A 153 6.66 -15.21 17.83
C GLU A 153 6.01 -16.48 17.26
N ILE A 154 4.67 -16.51 17.19
CA ILE A 154 3.89 -17.61 16.62
C ILE A 154 4.19 -17.78 15.11
N LEU A 155 4.21 -16.67 14.36
CA LEU A 155 4.55 -16.66 12.94
C LEU A 155 5.98 -17.17 12.68
N CYS A 156 6.95 -16.75 13.49
CA CYS A 156 8.34 -17.23 13.40
C CYS A 156 8.49 -18.76 13.61
N LYS A 157 7.50 -19.42 14.21
CA LYS A 157 7.45 -20.87 14.36
C LYS A 157 6.69 -21.60 13.25
N GLY A 158 6.35 -20.89 12.17
CA GLY A 158 5.67 -21.46 11.01
C GLY A 158 4.16 -21.69 11.19
N ILE A 159 3.56 -21.13 12.25
CA ILE A 159 2.13 -21.23 12.52
C ILE A 159 1.43 -20.01 11.90
N ASN A 160 0.40 -20.25 11.07
CA ASN A 160 -0.37 -19.17 10.49
C ASN A 160 -1.24 -18.48 11.54
N VAL A 161 -1.38 -17.16 11.43
CA VAL A 161 -2.22 -16.37 12.32
C VAL A 161 -3.30 -15.65 11.54
N VAL A 162 -4.54 -15.73 12.02
CA VAL A 162 -5.65 -14.90 11.57
C VAL A 162 -6.07 -14.00 12.73
N THR A 163 -6.06 -12.71 12.53
CA THR A 163 -6.27 -11.74 13.61
C THR A 163 -7.22 -10.61 13.22
N THR A 164 -7.56 -9.75 14.18
CA THR A 164 -8.42 -8.58 13.97
C THR A 164 -7.76 -7.30 14.42
N LEU A 165 -8.04 -6.21 13.70
CA LEU A 165 -7.53 -4.89 14.00
C LEU A 165 -8.60 -3.82 13.76
N ASN A 166 -8.69 -2.82 14.64
CA ASN A 166 -9.38 -1.59 14.32
C ASN A 166 -8.37 -0.58 13.79
N ILE A 167 -8.74 0.17 12.74
CA ILE A 167 -7.89 1.20 12.12
C ILE A 167 -7.35 2.22 13.15
N GLN A 168 -8.11 2.48 14.22
CA GLN A 168 -7.74 3.43 15.27
C GLN A 168 -6.48 3.04 16.07
N HIS A 169 -6.02 1.81 15.95
CA HIS A 169 -4.84 1.31 16.65
C HIS A 169 -3.56 1.40 15.80
N MET A 170 -3.62 1.87 14.56
CA MET A 170 -2.42 2.15 13.76
C MET A 170 -1.74 3.41 14.27
N GLU A 171 -0.44 3.32 14.52
CA GLU A 171 0.32 4.39 15.17
C GLU A 171 0.38 5.67 14.33
N SER A 172 0.60 5.55 13.02
CA SER A 172 0.62 6.68 12.08
C SER A 172 -0.68 7.47 12.04
N LEU A 173 -1.82 6.82 12.33
CA LEU A 173 -3.14 7.43 12.27
C LEU A 173 -3.63 8.03 13.59
N ASN A 174 -2.88 7.86 14.69
CA ASN A 174 -3.31 8.26 16.05
C ASN A 174 -3.72 9.74 16.13
N ASP A 175 -2.92 10.63 15.56
CA ASP A 175 -3.22 12.08 15.58
C ASP A 175 -4.48 12.43 14.80
N VAL A 176 -4.67 11.83 13.62
CA VAL A 176 -5.85 12.04 12.78
C VAL A 176 -7.11 11.50 13.46
N ILE A 177 -7.00 10.32 14.07
CA ILE A 177 -8.11 9.70 14.81
C ILE A 177 -8.49 10.55 16.03
N ARG A 178 -7.51 11.08 16.75
CA ARG A 178 -7.75 12.02 17.85
C ARG A 178 -8.45 13.30 17.38
N GLN A 179 -8.10 13.84 16.23
CA GLN A 179 -8.79 14.99 15.63
C GLN A 179 -10.25 14.68 15.28
N ILE A 180 -10.51 13.49 14.71
CA ILE A 180 -11.85 13.06 14.29
C ILE A 180 -12.74 12.77 15.51
N THR A 181 -12.23 11.99 16.46
CA THR A 181 -13.03 11.40 17.54
C THR A 181 -12.97 12.18 18.84
N GLY A 182 -11.95 13.01 19.04
CA GLY A 182 -11.61 13.64 20.31
C GLY A 182 -11.01 12.68 21.35
N ILE A 183 -10.71 11.44 20.98
CA ILE A 183 -10.23 10.37 21.89
C ILE A 183 -8.77 10.03 21.53
N ALA A 184 -7.89 10.05 22.52
CA ALA A 184 -6.53 9.55 22.38
C ALA A 184 -6.54 8.02 22.56
N VAL A 185 -6.11 7.31 21.54
CA VAL A 185 -5.95 5.84 21.57
C VAL A 185 -4.58 5.54 22.19
N ARG A 186 -4.57 4.75 23.27
CA ARG A 186 -3.33 4.38 23.98
C ARG A 186 -2.72 3.08 23.49
N GLU A 187 -3.56 2.18 23.00
CA GLU A 187 -3.13 0.90 22.45
C GLU A 187 -2.90 1.05 20.95
N THR A 188 -1.66 1.11 20.53
CA THR A 188 -1.25 1.22 19.15
C THR A 188 -0.38 0.05 18.73
N ILE A 189 -0.35 -0.22 17.45
CA ILE A 189 0.60 -1.13 16.79
C ILE A 189 1.43 -0.33 15.77
N PRO A 190 2.69 -0.69 15.57
CA PRO A 190 3.49 -0.15 14.47
C PRO A 190 2.88 -0.53 13.12
N ASP A 191 2.94 0.37 12.15
CA ASP A 191 2.34 0.19 10.82
C ASP A 191 2.94 -1.00 10.07
N TYR A 192 4.25 -1.27 10.25
CA TYR A 192 4.93 -2.40 9.61
C TYR A 192 4.27 -3.77 9.88
N ILE A 193 3.49 -3.91 10.96
CA ILE A 193 2.75 -5.14 11.25
C ILE A 193 1.65 -5.40 10.22
N VAL A 194 1.00 -4.31 9.74
CA VAL A 194 -0.01 -4.40 8.69
C VAL A 194 0.65 -4.57 7.33
N GLU A 195 1.73 -3.83 7.06
CA GLU A 195 2.54 -3.93 5.84
C GLU A 195 3.14 -5.33 5.60
N GLN A 196 3.46 -6.07 6.68
CA GLN A 196 3.97 -7.45 6.61
C GLN A 196 2.89 -8.53 6.55
N ALA A 197 1.61 -8.16 6.57
CA ALA A 197 0.52 -9.12 6.50
C ALA A 197 0.41 -9.72 5.10
N ASP A 198 0.31 -11.04 4.99
CA ASP A 198 0.10 -11.74 3.71
C ASP A 198 -1.30 -11.47 3.12
N GLU A 199 -2.26 -11.09 3.95
CA GLU A 199 -3.62 -10.78 3.51
C GLU A 199 -4.31 -9.81 4.48
N VAL A 200 -4.80 -8.68 3.97
CA VAL A 200 -5.61 -7.72 4.72
C VAL A 200 -7.04 -7.72 4.18
N VAL A 201 -8.02 -7.97 5.04
CA VAL A 201 -9.44 -8.03 4.67
C VAL A 201 -10.22 -6.93 5.39
N VAL A 202 -10.83 -6.02 4.63
CA VAL A 202 -11.71 -4.99 5.21
C VAL A 202 -13.05 -5.56 5.59
N VAL A 203 -13.42 -5.41 6.85
CA VAL A 203 -14.77 -5.69 7.33
C VAL A 203 -15.52 -4.38 7.41
N ASP A 204 -16.43 -4.16 6.46
CA ASP A 204 -17.14 -2.91 6.28
C ASP A 204 -18.66 -3.08 6.41
N ILE A 205 -19.27 -2.17 7.16
CA ILE A 205 -20.71 -1.95 7.22
C ILE A 205 -20.98 -0.45 7.19
N THR A 206 -22.17 -0.06 6.78
CA THR A 206 -22.53 1.37 6.76
C THR A 206 -22.60 1.96 8.16
N PRO A 207 -22.24 3.25 8.38
CA PRO A 207 -22.38 3.91 9.67
C PRO A 207 -23.77 3.81 10.29
N ASP A 208 -24.81 3.86 9.46
CA ASP A 208 -26.21 3.72 9.92
C ASP A 208 -26.47 2.29 10.44
N ALA A 209 -25.96 1.26 9.76
CA ALA A 209 -26.06 -0.12 10.23
C ALA A 209 -25.32 -0.33 11.55
N LEU A 210 -24.10 0.26 11.68
CA LEU A 210 -23.32 0.20 12.91
C LEU A 210 -24.03 0.90 14.08
N GLN A 211 -24.59 2.10 13.86
CA GLN A 211 -25.38 2.79 14.87
C GLN A 211 -26.63 1.99 15.29
N ASN A 212 -27.27 1.29 14.35
CA ASN A 212 -28.41 0.44 14.66
C ASN A 212 -28.00 -0.77 15.52
N ARG A 213 -26.83 -1.41 15.24
CA ARG A 213 -26.28 -2.45 16.11
C ARG A 213 -25.99 -1.91 17.52
N LEU A 214 -25.41 -0.71 17.61
CA LEU A 214 -25.14 -0.06 18.90
C LEU A 214 -26.43 0.20 19.69
N LYS A 215 -27.47 0.73 19.04
CA LYS A 215 -28.78 1.00 19.67
C LYS A 215 -29.48 -0.24 20.19
N ARG A 216 -29.23 -1.40 19.56
CA ARG A 216 -29.77 -2.71 19.99
C ARG A 216 -28.99 -3.33 21.14
N GLY A 217 -27.89 -2.72 21.60
CA GLY A 217 -27.04 -3.26 22.65
C GLY A 217 -26.03 -4.32 22.17
N ASN A 218 -25.91 -4.54 20.85
CA ASN A 218 -25.01 -5.57 20.29
C ASN A 218 -23.53 -5.18 20.35
N ILE A 219 -23.18 -3.94 20.74
CA ILE A 219 -21.79 -3.47 20.84
C ILE A 219 -21.43 -3.13 22.28
N TYR A 220 -22.27 -2.35 22.93
CA TYR A 220 -22.12 -1.93 24.34
C TYR A 220 -23.44 -2.10 25.08
N ASN A 221 -23.39 -2.22 26.39
CA ASN A 221 -24.59 -2.22 27.23
C ASN A 221 -25.44 -0.96 26.97
N LEU A 222 -26.76 -1.12 26.99
CA LEU A 222 -27.71 -0.06 26.63
C LEU A 222 -27.50 1.25 27.40
N GLU A 223 -27.05 1.19 28.63
CA GLU A 223 -26.71 2.37 29.45
C GLU A 223 -25.62 3.26 28.85
N LYS A 224 -24.63 2.65 28.15
CA LYS A 224 -23.50 3.36 27.53
C LYS A 224 -23.82 3.87 26.12
N VAL A 225 -24.90 3.41 25.50
CA VAL A 225 -25.28 3.75 24.11
C VAL A 225 -25.47 5.24 23.87
N PRO A 226 -26.22 6.00 24.72
CA PRO A 226 -26.43 7.42 24.48
C PRO A 226 -25.11 8.23 24.47
N GLN A 227 -24.18 7.90 25.37
CA GLN A 227 -22.88 8.55 25.41
C GLN A 227 -21.99 8.17 24.22
N ALA A 228 -22.01 6.91 23.84
CA ALA A 228 -21.25 6.41 22.68
C ALA A 228 -21.70 7.09 21.38
N LEU A 229 -23.01 7.24 21.15
CA LEU A 229 -23.56 7.94 19.99
C LEU A 229 -23.24 9.43 19.97
N LYS A 230 -23.09 10.07 21.12
CA LYS A 230 -22.70 11.50 21.23
C LYS A 230 -21.20 11.73 21.02
N ASN A 231 -20.38 10.70 21.15
CA ASN A 231 -18.91 10.78 21.09
C ASN A 231 -18.38 10.02 19.85
N PHE A 232 -17.75 8.88 20.05
CA PHE A 232 -17.08 8.11 19.00
C PHE A 232 -18.00 7.72 17.85
N PHE A 233 -19.22 7.25 18.16
CA PHE A 233 -20.17 6.74 17.17
C PHE A 233 -21.04 7.81 16.50
N ARG A 234 -20.59 9.08 16.49
CA ARG A 234 -21.23 10.10 15.64
C ARG A 234 -21.10 9.71 14.17
N LYS A 235 -22.13 9.91 13.38
CA LYS A 235 -22.15 9.56 11.97
C LYS A 235 -20.98 10.20 11.18
N GLY A 236 -20.64 11.44 11.48
CA GLY A 236 -19.49 12.13 10.87
C GLY A 236 -18.16 11.44 11.19
N ASN A 237 -17.93 11.08 12.46
CA ASN A 237 -16.72 10.36 12.88
C ASN A 237 -16.63 8.99 12.21
N LEU A 238 -17.74 8.23 12.19
CA LEU A 238 -17.77 6.92 11.57
C LEU A 238 -17.52 6.98 10.06
N ASN A 239 -18.04 7.99 9.36
CA ASN A 239 -17.75 8.19 7.94
C ASN A 239 -16.25 8.49 7.71
N ALA A 240 -15.65 9.34 8.55
CA ALA A 240 -14.24 9.68 8.43
C ALA A 240 -13.33 8.48 8.74
N LEU A 241 -13.63 7.73 9.81
CA LEU A 241 -12.89 6.50 10.15
C LEU A 241 -13.02 5.42 9.08
N ARG A 242 -14.21 5.29 8.48
CA ARG A 242 -14.48 4.37 7.37
C ARG A 242 -13.66 4.76 6.13
N GLU A 243 -13.63 6.06 5.79
CA GLU A 243 -12.79 6.55 4.67
C GLU A 243 -11.31 6.27 4.93
N LEU A 244 -10.80 6.48 6.15
CA LEU A 244 -9.43 6.15 6.51
C LEU A 244 -9.13 4.66 6.35
N ALA A 245 -10.01 3.77 6.83
CA ALA A 245 -9.80 2.33 6.73
C ALA A 245 -9.77 1.88 5.27
N LEU A 246 -10.69 2.37 4.44
CA LEU A 246 -10.74 2.04 3.01
C LEU A 246 -9.52 2.56 2.25
N ARG A 247 -9.05 3.76 2.61
CA ARG A 247 -7.86 4.36 2.00
C ARG A 247 -6.60 3.58 2.35
N GLN A 248 -6.40 3.26 3.63
CA GLN A 248 -5.25 2.48 4.10
C GLN A 248 -5.17 1.14 3.37
N THR A 249 -6.30 0.43 3.25
CA THR A 249 -6.31 -0.86 2.55
C THR A 249 -6.08 -0.71 1.04
N ALA A 250 -6.50 0.39 0.43
CA ALA A 250 -6.22 0.65 -0.98
C ALA A 250 -4.72 0.91 -1.21
N GLU A 251 -4.05 1.61 -0.29
CA GLU A 251 -2.60 1.84 -0.31
C GLU A 251 -1.82 0.52 -0.23
N GLU A 252 -2.20 -0.40 0.66
CA GLU A 252 -1.62 -1.76 0.77
C GLU A 252 -1.78 -2.56 -0.54
N VAL A 253 -2.97 -2.53 -1.14
CA VAL A 253 -3.22 -3.23 -2.42
C VAL A 253 -2.38 -2.64 -3.56
N ASP A 254 -2.15 -1.32 -3.55
CA ASP A 254 -1.32 -0.66 -4.56
C ASP A 254 0.16 -1.06 -4.42
N GLU A 255 0.67 -1.18 -3.21
CA GLU A 255 2.04 -1.63 -2.92
C GLU A 255 2.25 -3.09 -3.34
N ASP A 256 1.33 -3.99 -2.99
CA ASP A 256 1.34 -5.41 -3.42
C ASP A 256 1.34 -5.54 -4.95
N LEU A 257 0.57 -4.68 -5.63
CA LEU A 257 0.50 -4.67 -7.07
C LEU A 257 1.80 -4.18 -7.71
N GLU A 258 2.41 -3.12 -7.17
CA GLU A 258 3.70 -2.61 -7.64
C GLU A 258 4.81 -3.66 -7.48
N GLU A 259 4.83 -4.37 -6.34
CA GLU A 259 5.77 -5.47 -6.09
C GLU A 259 5.56 -6.63 -7.06
N TYR A 260 4.31 -7.08 -7.24
CA TYR A 260 3.93 -8.10 -8.21
C TYR A 260 4.37 -7.74 -9.64
N MET A 261 4.11 -6.50 -10.06
CA MET A 261 4.52 -6.03 -11.40
C MET A 261 6.04 -6.03 -11.57
N LYS A 262 6.78 -5.64 -10.52
CA LYS A 262 8.24 -5.62 -10.49
C LYS A 262 8.82 -7.03 -10.56
N GLU A 263 8.30 -7.96 -9.76
CA GLU A 263 8.74 -9.35 -9.73
C GLU A 263 8.51 -10.07 -11.07
N HIS A 264 7.39 -9.77 -11.73
CA HIS A 264 7.01 -10.40 -13.01
C HIS A 264 7.49 -9.63 -14.25
N GLY A 265 8.29 -8.58 -14.07
CA GLY A 265 8.83 -7.78 -15.18
C GLY A 265 7.74 -7.09 -16.02
N ILE A 266 6.54 -6.86 -15.45
CA ILE A 266 5.41 -6.23 -16.14
C ILE A 266 5.71 -4.73 -16.28
N LYS A 267 5.99 -4.32 -17.51
CA LYS A 267 6.26 -2.90 -17.85
C LYS A 267 5.02 -2.13 -18.28
N GLU A 268 3.90 -2.81 -18.40
CA GLU A 268 2.62 -2.20 -18.78
C GLU A 268 2.00 -1.51 -17.56
N ASN A 269 1.57 -0.27 -17.75
CA ASN A 269 0.88 0.49 -16.71
C ASN A 269 -0.58 0.01 -16.61
N TRP A 270 -0.91 -0.72 -15.56
CA TRP A 270 -2.29 -1.05 -15.24
C TRP A 270 -2.92 0.18 -14.57
N GLN A 271 -3.72 0.94 -15.33
CA GLN A 271 -4.33 2.21 -14.91
C GLN A 271 -5.40 2.02 -13.81
N ILE A 272 -5.00 1.44 -12.68
CA ILE A 272 -5.91 1.21 -11.54
C ILE A 272 -6.01 2.47 -10.69
N VAL A 273 -4.90 3.20 -10.53
CA VAL A 273 -4.83 4.46 -9.77
C VAL A 273 -4.40 5.60 -10.69
N GLU A 274 -5.14 6.68 -10.68
CA GLU A 274 -4.80 7.87 -11.44
C GLU A 274 -3.59 8.58 -10.82
N ARG A 275 -2.53 8.78 -11.62
CA ARG A 275 -1.34 9.56 -11.25
C ARG A 275 -1.05 10.60 -12.32
N VAL A 276 -1.02 11.87 -11.93
CA VAL A 276 -0.90 13.01 -12.86
C VAL A 276 0.50 13.60 -12.81
N MET A 277 1.17 13.68 -13.97
CA MET A 277 2.46 14.33 -14.12
C MET A 277 2.32 15.63 -14.91
N VAL A 278 2.74 16.75 -14.34
CA VAL A 278 2.77 18.07 -15.00
C VAL A 278 4.19 18.40 -15.40
N CYS A 279 4.44 18.44 -16.71
CA CYS A 279 5.76 18.77 -17.26
C CYS A 279 5.90 20.28 -17.40
N ILE A 280 6.85 20.90 -16.70
CA ILE A 280 7.11 22.32 -16.75
C ILE A 280 8.49 22.65 -17.34
N SER A 281 8.59 23.86 -17.86
CA SER A 281 9.83 24.49 -18.28
C SER A 281 9.84 25.93 -17.74
N PRO A 282 10.98 26.66 -17.77
CA PRO A 282 11.03 28.07 -17.36
C PRO A 282 10.30 28.97 -18.37
N SER A 283 8.99 28.84 -18.43
CA SER A 283 8.11 29.58 -19.32
C SER A 283 6.87 30.14 -18.59
N PRO A 284 6.31 31.27 -18.98
CA PRO A 284 5.14 31.86 -18.33
C PRO A 284 3.92 30.93 -18.25
N SER A 285 3.79 30.00 -19.20
CA SER A 285 2.69 29.02 -19.24
C SER A 285 2.76 27.97 -18.12
N ALA A 286 3.90 27.78 -17.45
CA ALA A 286 4.07 26.80 -16.38
C ALA A 286 3.05 26.99 -15.24
N LYS A 287 2.75 28.22 -14.83
CA LYS A 287 1.70 28.51 -13.82
C LYS A 287 0.33 27.98 -14.22
N LYS A 288 -0.03 28.10 -15.52
CA LYS A 288 -1.31 27.60 -16.05
C LYS A 288 -1.35 26.07 -16.00
N LEU A 289 -0.23 25.42 -16.36
CA LEU A 289 -0.09 23.94 -16.31
C LEU A 289 -0.22 23.42 -14.88
N ILE A 290 0.51 24.00 -13.93
CA ILE A 290 0.47 23.63 -12.51
C ILE A 290 -0.96 23.75 -11.95
N ARG A 291 -1.63 24.88 -12.18
CA ARG A 291 -3.02 25.08 -11.73
C ARG A 291 -4.00 24.10 -12.38
N ARG A 292 -3.74 23.69 -13.62
CA ARG A 292 -4.58 22.70 -14.30
C ARG A 292 -4.35 21.32 -13.71
N GLY A 293 -3.08 20.93 -13.47
CA GLY A 293 -2.74 19.68 -12.79
C GLY A 293 -3.39 19.56 -11.41
N ALA A 294 -3.26 20.62 -10.59
CA ALA A 294 -3.91 20.69 -9.28
C ALA A 294 -5.43 20.49 -9.34
N ARG A 295 -6.12 21.02 -10.36
CA ARG A 295 -7.57 20.82 -10.54
C ARG A 295 -7.90 19.39 -10.94
N ILE A 296 -7.12 18.79 -11.82
CA ILE A 296 -7.30 17.41 -12.26
C ILE A 296 -7.04 16.46 -11.08
N ALA A 297 -5.91 16.58 -10.40
CA ALA A 297 -5.56 15.79 -9.25
C ALA A 297 -6.61 15.88 -8.13
N ARG A 298 -7.12 17.08 -7.85
CA ARG A 298 -8.20 17.25 -6.86
C ARG A 298 -9.51 16.59 -7.29
N ARG A 299 -9.84 16.60 -8.62
CA ARG A 299 -11.04 15.97 -9.14
C ARG A 299 -10.97 14.45 -9.03
N TYR A 300 -9.82 13.86 -9.35
CA TYR A 300 -9.59 12.41 -9.27
C TYR A 300 -9.16 11.96 -7.87
N LYS A 301 -8.89 12.91 -6.95
CA LYS A 301 -8.34 12.65 -5.60
C LYS A 301 -7.07 11.81 -5.67
N CYS A 302 -6.19 12.11 -6.61
CA CYS A 302 -5.00 11.33 -6.91
C CYS A 302 -3.72 12.11 -6.60
N GLU A 303 -2.62 11.40 -6.48
CA GLU A 303 -1.27 11.97 -6.41
C GLU A 303 -0.92 12.69 -7.70
N TRP A 304 -0.12 13.74 -7.58
CA TRP A 304 0.35 14.47 -8.74
C TRP A 304 1.74 15.07 -8.54
N LEU A 305 2.51 15.04 -9.62
CA LEU A 305 3.89 15.50 -9.62
C LEU A 305 4.07 16.64 -10.60
N VAL A 306 4.96 17.58 -10.25
CA VAL A 306 5.45 18.61 -11.16
C VAL A 306 6.90 18.31 -11.50
N VAL A 307 7.15 18.04 -12.78
CA VAL A 307 8.44 17.54 -13.26
C VAL A 307 9.07 18.55 -14.20
N SER A 308 10.34 18.87 -13.95
CA SER A 308 11.20 19.65 -14.85
C SER A 308 12.42 18.83 -15.26
N VAL A 309 13.01 19.10 -16.42
CA VAL A 309 14.19 18.42 -16.91
C VAL A 309 15.32 19.41 -17.11
N ASP A 310 16.43 19.20 -16.42
CA ASP A 310 17.70 19.88 -16.69
C ASP A 310 18.45 19.15 -17.81
N CYS A 311 18.54 19.78 -18.97
CA CYS A 311 19.09 19.15 -20.16
C CYS A 311 20.61 19.35 -20.23
N THR A 312 21.35 18.25 -20.07
CA THR A 312 22.83 18.25 -20.13
C THR A 312 23.40 18.16 -21.54
N ASN A 313 22.58 18.24 -22.58
CA ASN A 313 23.04 18.20 -23.96
C ASN A 313 23.84 19.48 -24.29
N ARG A 314 25.07 19.33 -24.81
CA ARG A 314 25.95 20.43 -25.20
C ARG A 314 25.32 21.42 -26.21
N LEU A 315 24.36 20.96 -27.00
CA LEU A 315 23.63 21.79 -27.99
C LEU A 315 22.36 22.44 -27.42
N ALA A 316 21.98 22.14 -26.18
CA ALA A 316 20.85 22.78 -25.53
C ALA A 316 21.28 24.14 -24.94
N PRO A 317 20.45 25.17 -25.04
CA PRO A 317 20.73 26.43 -24.37
C PRO A 317 20.78 26.22 -22.86
N LYS A 318 21.84 26.73 -22.21
CA LYS A 318 21.95 26.67 -20.75
C LYS A 318 20.85 27.51 -20.10
N THR A 319 20.29 27.00 -19.01
CA THR A 319 19.29 27.73 -18.22
C THR A 319 19.91 28.98 -17.62
N THR A 320 19.34 30.12 -17.89
CA THR A 320 19.83 31.42 -17.34
C THR A 320 19.44 31.56 -15.86
N PRO A 321 20.16 32.38 -15.06
CA PRO A 321 19.81 32.63 -13.65
C PRO A 321 18.35 33.05 -13.46
N LYS A 322 17.81 33.90 -14.35
CA LYS A 322 16.42 34.34 -14.34
C LYS A 322 15.44 33.18 -14.58
N GLN A 323 15.82 32.23 -15.43
CA GLN A 323 15.00 31.03 -15.68
C GLN A 323 15.06 30.05 -14.51
N MET A 324 16.16 29.96 -13.78
CA MET A 324 16.26 29.20 -12.54
C MET A 324 15.35 29.78 -11.47
N GLU A 325 15.40 31.08 -11.25
CA GLU A 325 14.49 31.75 -10.30
C GLU A 325 13.02 31.54 -10.67
N MET A 326 12.68 31.55 -11.96
CA MET A 326 11.32 31.23 -12.41
C MET A 326 10.90 29.81 -12.04
N LEU A 327 11.78 28.82 -12.24
CA LEU A 327 11.51 27.41 -11.88
C LEU A 327 11.34 27.25 -10.37
N GLU A 328 12.19 27.90 -9.57
CA GLU A 328 12.04 27.86 -8.11
C GLU A 328 10.68 28.42 -7.65
N ASN A 329 10.24 29.51 -8.23
CA ASN A 329 8.92 30.09 -7.95
C ASN A 329 7.77 29.16 -8.38
N TYR A 330 7.93 28.43 -9.48
CA TYR A 330 6.94 27.44 -9.93
C TYR A 330 6.93 26.21 -9.02
N ASN A 331 8.10 25.75 -8.57
CA ASN A 331 8.23 24.65 -7.62
C ASN A 331 7.59 25.00 -6.25
N LYS A 332 7.77 26.25 -5.77
CA LYS A 332 7.08 26.73 -4.57
C LYS A 332 5.56 26.71 -4.73
N LEU A 333 5.06 27.20 -5.88
CA LEU A 333 3.63 27.17 -6.18
C LEU A 333 3.08 25.74 -6.26
N ALA A 334 3.83 24.82 -6.88
CA ALA A 334 3.45 23.40 -6.99
C ALA A 334 3.30 22.76 -5.59
N LYS A 335 4.31 22.92 -4.72
CA LYS A 335 4.27 22.44 -3.33
C LYS A 335 3.11 23.03 -2.53
N GLN A 336 2.84 24.35 -2.67
CA GLN A 336 1.69 24.99 -2.02
C GLN A 336 0.33 24.42 -2.47
N LEU A 337 0.26 23.87 -3.69
CA LEU A 337 -0.94 23.23 -4.22
C LEU A 337 -0.99 21.71 -3.97
N GLY A 338 0.00 21.17 -3.24
CA GLY A 338 0.06 19.76 -2.83
C GLY A 338 0.69 18.84 -3.87
N ALA A 339 1.61 19.34 -4.70
CA ALA A 339 2.35 18.50 -5.66
C ALA A 339 3.71 18.10 -5.09
N ASP A 340 4.14 16.91 -5.43
CA ASP A 340 5.55 16.53 -5.36
C ASP A 340 6.32 17.16 -6.52
N VAL A 341 7.54 17.63 -6.24
CA VAL A 341 8.35 18.35 -7.23
C VAL A 341 9.62 17.57 -7.50
N VAL A 342 9.83 17.23 -8.77
CA VAL A 342 10.98 16.44 -9.23
C VAL A 342 11.74 17.19 -10.33
N THR A 343 13.06 17.23 -10.23
CA THR A 343 13.94 17.73 -11.29
C THR A 343 14.79 16.57 -11.83
N LEU A 344 14.53 16.21 -13.07
CA LEU A 344 15.27 15.15 -13.76
C LEU A 344 16.49 15.76 -14.47
N THR A 345 17.55 14.98 -14.63
CA THR A 345 18.77 15.41 -15.36
C THR A 345 19.07 14.41 -16.48
N GLY A 346 19.30 14.92 -17.71
CA GLY A 346 19.63 14.02 -18.81
C GLY A 346 19.80 14.70 -20.18
N LYS A 347 20.19 13.89 -21.17
CA LYS A 347 20.51 14.37 -22.52
C LYS A 347 19.26 14.60 -23.41
N SER A 348 18.14 13.94 -23.10
CA SER A 348 16.89 13.99 -23.87
C SER A 348 15.71 14.31 -22.96
N ILE A 349 15.08 15.44 -23.15
CA ILE A 349 13.91 15.86 -22.35
C ILE A 349 12.75 14.84 -22.49
N SER A 350 12.40 14.45 -23.71
CA SER A 350 11.31 13.50 -23.94
C SER A 350 11.63 12.12 -23.38
N GLY A 351 12.89 11.65 -23.50
CA GLY A 351 13.30 10.36 -22.97
C GLY A 351 13.25 10.31 -21.44
N GLN A 352 13.77 11.37 -20.77
CA GLN A 352 13.70 11.44 -19.30
C GLN A 352 12.28 11.49 -18.78
N LEU A 353 11.40 12.27 -19.43
CA LEU A 353 9.99 12.35 -19.05
C LEU A 353 9.26 11.02 -19.27
N ALA A 354 9.54 10.33 -20.39
CA ALA A 354 8.91 9.05 -20.69
C ALA A 354 9.36 7.95 -19.71
N ASN A 355 10.67 7.84 -19.45
CA ASN A 355 11.19 6.86 -18.50
C ASN A 355 10.62 7.09 -17.10
N PHE A 356 10.65 8.33 -16.63
CA PHE A 356 10.09 8.69 -15.33
C PHE A 356 8.59 8.43 -15.24
N ALA A 357 7.84 8.69 -16.33
CA ALA A 357 6.42 8.40 -16.37
C ALA A 357 6.12 6.90 -16.26
N HIS A 358 6.95 6.05 -16.88
CA HIS A 358 6.84 4.59 -16.74
C HIS A 358 7.27 4.10 -15.36
N GLU A 359 8.40 4.59 -14.82
CA GLU A 359 8.91 4.22 -13.49
C GLU A 359 7.95 4.58 -12.36
N ARG A 360 7.19 5.67 -12.52
CA ARG A 360 6.23 6.16 -11.52
C ARG A 360 4.78 5.84 -11.86
N HIS A 361 4.54 4.97 -12.83
CA HIS A 361 3.21 4.53 -13.24
C HIS A 361 2.22 5.69 -13.50
N ILE A 362 2.71 6.74 -14.19
CA ILE A 362 1.91 7.91 -14.52
C ILE A 362 0.82 7.52 -15.51
N THR A 363 -0.43 7.91 -15.24
CA THR A 363 -1.58 7.68 -16.13
C THR A 363 -1.88 8.88 -17.03
N GLN A 364 -1.59 10.09 -16.54
CA GLN A 364 -1.88 11.33 -17.27
C GLN A 364 -0.69 12.30 -17.26
N ILE A 365 -0.28 12.77 -18.43
CA ILE A 365 0.77 13.78 -18.58
C ILE A 365 0.15 15.09 -19.06
N ILE A 366 0.41 16.19 -18.35
CA ILE A 366 0.04 17.55 -18.75
C ILE A 366 1.28 18.30 -19.20
N ILE A 367 1.32 18.71 -20.46
CA ILE A 367 2.46 19.40 -21.04
C ILE A 367 2.02 20.62 -21.85
N GLY A 368 2.84 21.65 -21.84
CA GLY A 368 2.62 22.84 -22.66
C GLY A 368 3.06 22.65 -24.11
N HIS A 369 2.34 23.30 -25.05
CA HIS A 369 2.78 23.34 -26.43
C HIS A 369 4.08 24.15 -26.56
N SER A 370 5.06 23.63 -27.29
CA SER A 370 6.34 24.33 -27.51
C SER A 370 6.19 25.54 -28.40
N ARG A 371 6.76 26.71 -28.01
CA ARG A 371 6.84 27.92 -28.85
C ARG A 371 7.93 27.87 -29.94
N ARG A 372 8.45 26.69 -30.24
CA ARG A 372 9.50 26.55 -31.27
C ARG A 372 8.95 26.93 -32.64
N THR A 373 9.74 27.70 -33.42
CA THR A 373 9.43 28.03 -34.81
C THR A 373 9.31 26.76 -35.66
N LYS A 374 8.58 26.82 -36.78
CA LYS A 374 8.42 25.69 -37.70
C LYS A 374 9.78 25.10 -38.13
N LEU A 375 10.80 25.93 -38.36
CA LEU A 375 12.16 25.52 -38.69
C LEU A 375 12.87 24.78 -37.56
N GLN A 376 12.72 25.23 -36.31
CA GLN A 376 13.31 24.55 -35.14
C GLN A 376 12.61 23.21 -34.84
N THR A 377 11.33 23.12 -35.14
CA THR A 377 10.55 21.89 -35.02
C THR A 377 10.95 20.87 -36.10
N LEU A 378 11.25 21.35 -37.31
CA LEU A 378 11.69 20.51 -38.44
C LEU A 378 13.07 19.90 -38.17
N LEU A 379 14.03 20.67 -37.62
CA LEU A 379 15.41 20.26 -37.38
C LEU A 379 15.61 19.39 -36.12
N ARG A 380 14.83 19.63 -35.04
CA ARG A 380 15.01 18.95 -33.73
C ARG A 380 13.81 18.08 -33.30
N GLY A 381 12.73 18.08 -34.05
CA GLY A 381 11.46 17.43 -33.70
C GLY A 381 10.74 18.10 -32.52
N SER A 382 9.46 17.81 -32.35
CA SER A 382 8.68 18.26 -31.22
C SER A 382 8.89 17.34 -30.02
N THR A 383 9.19 17.90 -28.84
CA THR A 383 9.26 17.15 -27.57
C THR A 383 7.96 16.40 -27.31
N VAL A 384 6.81 17.03 -27.59
CA VAL A 384 5.47 16.45 -27.46
C VAL A 384 5.31 15.24 -28.40
N SER A 385 5.68 15.38 -29.68
CA SER A 385 5.56 14.27 -30.65
C SER A 385 6.47 13.09 -30.30
N LYS A 386 7.64 13.36 -29.74
CA LYS A 386 8.55 12.29 -29.26
C LYS A 386 8.00 11.62 -27.99
N LEU A 387 7.47 12.40 -27.07
CA LEU A 387 6.84 11.90 -25.86
C LEU A 387 5.65 10.99 -26.19
N LEU A 388 4.73 11.43 -27.05
CA LEU A 388 3.58 10.66 -27.51
C LEU A 388 3.97 9.29 -28.13
N LYS A 389 5.12 9.22 -28.81
CA LYS A 389 5.63 7.94 -29.35
C LYS A 389 6.18 7.00 -28.29
N GLN A 390 6.67 7.55 -27.19
CA GLN A 390 7.32 6.81 -26.10
C GLN A 390 6.37 6.45 -24.97
N THR A 391 5.19 7.07 -24.88
CA THR A 391 4.19 6.89 -23.82
C THR A 391 2.88 6.33 -24.38
N LYS A 392 2.92 5.13 -24.98
CA LYS A 392 1.77 4.56 -25.73
C LYS A 392 0.50 4.36 -24.89
N ASN A 393 0.62 4.08 -23.60
CA ASN A 393 -0.51 3.79 -22.70
C ASN A 393 -0.76 4.90 -21.67
N ILE A 394 -0.28 6.13 -21.93
CA ILE A 394 -0.43 7.27 -21.03
C ILE A 394 -1.21 8.37 -21.75
N GLU A 395 -2.22 8.93 -21.11
CA GLU A 395 -2.95 10.08 -21.65
C GLU A 395 -2.07 11.35 -21.65
N VAL A 396 -1.96 12.02 -22.79
CA VAL A 396 -1.14 13.25 -22.89
C VAL A 396 -2.02 14.46 -23.23
N HIS A 397 -2.18 15.34 -22.26
CA HIS A 397 -2.90 16.60 -22.41
C HIS A 397 -1.95 17.72 -22.83
N VAL A 398 -2.05 18.14 -24.09
CA VAL A 398 -1.25 19.24 -24.61
C VAL A 398 -2.01 20.56 -24.46
N ILE A 399 -1.49 21.46 -23.63
CA ILE A 399 -2.12 22.75 -23.35
C ILE A 399 -1.51 23.82 -24.26
N PRO A 400 -2.32 24.55 -25.05
CA PRO A 400 -1.82 25.65 -25.90
C PRO A 400 -1.19 26.75 -25.06
N ASN A 401 -0.09 27.33 -25.56
CA ASN A 401 0.44 28.59 -25.06
C ASN A 401 -0.35 29.70 -25.70
N GLU A 402 -0.96 30.51 -24.90
CA GLU A 402 -1.51 31.83 -25.33
C GLU A 402 -0.38 32.82 -25.52
#